data_6415f21a7900aa76f7635c90db7f90f3
#
_entry.id   6415f21a7900aa76f7635c90db7f90f3
#
_cell.length_a   1.000
_cell.length_b   1.000
_cell.length_c   1.000
_cell.angle_alpha   90.00
_cell.angle_beta   90.00
_cell.angle_gamma   90.00
#
_symmetry.space_group_name_H-M   'P 1'
#
loop_
_entity.id
_entity.type
_entity.pdbx_description
1 polymer ?
#
loop_
_entity_poly.entity_id
_entity_poly.type
_entity_poly.pdbx_seq_one_letter_code
_entity_poly.pdbx_strand_id
1 'polypeptide(L)'
;MHRLTNAAITTFLGEAARYEAAARPGLQLALSNEAVADLNMLVVGAGADHGHFRAMLNSCLDRRLPFLAVIFPAASKAFDDIAADLGLAYAADFPFMVRDDVPLEPSGNPDVEIVCASIDEDADASADVLTSAYSMPKDSVLRALPASLFDSTGVDVYVARTNGQPVGSVTLTYHGDTCGIWAMGTDASRQRCGIGLRLLSTAMAQARHNGIRRFFLGATPAGYRLYEKLGFETVCTTRVWVSGETHQA
;
A
#
# COMPACT_ATOMS: atom_id res chain seq x y z
N MET A 1 -17.54 -4.95 -3.65
CA MET A 1 -16.50 -4.90 -2.62
C MET A 1 -15.53 -6.09 -2.69
N HIS A 2 -15.99 -7.36 -2.56
CA HIS A 2 -15.10 -8.53 -2.57
C HIS A 2 -14.18 -8.68 -3.79
N ARG A 3 -14.65 -8.37 -5.00
CA ARG A 3 -13.80 -8.43 -6.21
C ARG A 3 -12.68 -7.40 -6.22
N LEU A 4 -12.93 -6.21 -5.69
CA LEU A 4 -11.96 -5.14 -5.58
C LEU A 4 -10.84 -5.50 -4.60
N THR A 5 -11.20 -6.01 -3.43
CA THR A 5 -10.25 -6.38 -2.40
C THR A 5 -9.31 -7.48 -2.88
N ASN A 6 -9.84 -8.54 -3.48
CA ASN A 6 -9.03 -9.67 -3.94
C ASN A 6 -8.13 -9.29 -5.14
N ALA A 7 -8.67 -8.59 -6.13
CA ALA A 7 -7.91 -8.20 -7.30
C ALA A 7 -6.74 -7.27 -6.96
N ALA A 8 -7.01 -6.28 -6.13
CA ALA A 8 -6.07 -5.26 -5.75
C ALA A 8 -4.91 -5.79 -4.90
N ILE A 9 -5.25 -6.59 -3.90
CA ILE A 9 -4.27 -7.21 -3.02
C ILE A 9 -3.42 -8.19 -3.82
N THR A 10 -4.04 -8.97 -4.72
CA THR A 10 -3.31 -9.90 -5.59
C THR A 10 -2.29 -9.17 -6.46
N THR A 11 -2.62 -8.00 -7.01
CA THR A 11 -1.70 -7.27 -7.88
C THR A 11 -0.56 -6.64 -7.08
N PHE A 12 -0.84 -5.86 -6.03
CA PHE A 12 0.22 -5.23 -5.24
C PHE A 12 1.13 -6.27 -4.58
N LEU A 13 0.53 -7.25 -3.93
CA LEU A 13 1.29 -8.26 -3.21
C LEU A 13 2.00 -9.23 -4.16
N GLY A 14 1.41 -9.54 -5.32
CA GLY A 14 2.03 -10.42 -6.33
C GLY A 14 3.25 -9.81 -7.00
N GLU A 15 3.21 -8.51 -7.29
CA GLU A 15 4.32 -7.80 -7.95
C GLU A 15 5.40 -7.36 -6.93
N ALA A 16 4.99 -6.90 -5.73
CA ALA A 16 5.92 -6.49 -4.68
C ALA A 16 6.55 -7.68 -3.93
N ALA A 17 5.81 -8.77 -3.72
CA ALA A 17 6.31 -9.95 -3.03
C ALA A 17 7.08 -10.87 -3.96
N ARG A 18 8.32 -10.55 -4.23
CA ARG A 18 9.20 -11.39 -5.07
C ARG A 18 9.56 -12.74 -4.46
N TYR A 19 9.27 -12.97 -3.18
CA TYR A 19 9.74 -14.14 -2.47
C TYR A 19 8.66 -15.16 -2.18
N GLU A 20 7.48 -14.73 -1.76
CA GLU A 20 6.39 -15.67 -1.54
C GLU A 20 5.03 -14.98 -1.61
N ALA A 21 4.16 -15.52 -2.45
CA ALA A 21 2.75 -15.22 -2.45
C ALA A 21 1.93 -16.51 -2.31
N ALA A 22 0.96 -16.51 -1.41
CA ALA A 22 0.03 -17.62 -1.24
C ALA A 22 -1.40 -17.11 -1.16
N ALA A 23 -2.31 -17.75 -1.88
CA ALA A 23 -3.72 -17.43 -1.87
C ALA A 23 -4.57 -18.64 -1.49
N ARG A 24 -5.61 -18.40 -0.70
CA ARG A 24 -6.71 -19.31 -0.37
C ARG A 24 -8.02 -18.51 -0.43
N PRO A 25 -9.18 -19.14 -0.49
CA PRO A 25 -10.44 -18.40 -0.41
C PRO A 25 -10.47 -17.44 0.78
N GLY A 26 -10.60 -16.14 0.52
CA GLY A 26 -10.60 -15.08 1.54
C GLY A 26 -9.27 -14.79 2.24
N LEU A 27 -8.17 -15.44 1.87
CA LEU A 27 -6.84 -15.24 2.46
C LEU A 27 -5.81 -14.97 1.37
N GLN A 28 -4.98 -13.95 1.57
CA GLN A 28 -3.87 -13.62 0.68
C GLN A 28 -2.65 -13.24 1.50
N LEU A 29 -1.53 -13.90 1.23
CA LEU A 29 -0.25 -13.67 1.87
C LEU A 29 0.74 -13.16 0.83
N ALA A 30 1.52 -12.15 1.20
CA ALA A 30 2.69 -11.70 0.45
C ALA A 30 3.82 -11.34 1.40
N LEU A 31 4.97 -11.93 1.21
CA LEU A 31 6.17 -11.70 2.00
C LEU A 31 7.31 -11.22 1.11
N SER A 32 7.93 -10.11 1.49
CA SER A 32 9.14 -9.58 0.85
C SER A 32 10.43 -10.17 1.43
N ASN A 33 10.37 -10.90 2.55
CA ASN A 33 11.50 -11.32 3.39
C ASN A 33 12.29 -10.15 4.03
N GLU A 34 11.79 -8.93 3.95
CA GLU A 34 12.38 -7.79 4.62
C GLU A 34 11.93 -7.72 6.09
N ALA A 35 12.83 -7.25 6.96
CA ALA A 35 12.52 -7.06 8.38
C ALA A 35 11.69 -5.77 8.63
N VAL A 36 10.68 -5.55 7.80
CA VAL A 36 9.77 -4.40 7.84
C VAL A 36 8.33 -4.92 7.71
N ALA A 37 7.51 -4.67 8.72
CA ALA A 37 6.16 -5.23 8.78
C ALA A 37 5.28 -4.81 7.59
N ASP A 38 5.38 -3.55 7.17
CA ASP A 38 4.61 -2.98 6.05
C ASP A 38 4.91 -3.64 4.69
N LEU A 39 6.04 -4.33 4.58
CA LEU A 39 6.45 -5.06 3.37
C LEU A 39 6.07 -6.55 3.40
N ASN A 40 5.43 -7.01 4.48
CA ASN A 40 4.95 -8.38 4.64
C ASN A 40 3.49 -8.34 5.10
N MET A 41 2.58 -8.88 4.31
CA MET A 41 1.16 -8.69 4.59
C MET A 41 0.35 -9.99 4.42
N LEU A 42 -0.50 -10.28 5.40
CA LEU A 42 -1.57 -11.28 5.30
C LEU A 42 -2.93 -10.56 5.34
N VAL A 43 -3.71 -10.70 4.28
CA VAL A 43 -5.02 -10.07 4.17
C VAL A 43 -6.12 -11.11 4.34
N VAL A 44 -7.12 -10.77 5.16
CA VAL A 44 -8.25 -11.62 5.54
C VAL A 44 -9.56 -10.96 5.12
N GLY A 45 -10.28 -11.62 4.22
CA GLY A 45 -11.57 -11.16 3.70
C GLY A 45 -12.69 -12.19 3.91
N ALA A 46 -13.78 -12.00 3.20
CA ALA A 46 -14.91 -12.93 3.25
C ALA A 46 -14.54 -14.31 2.71
N GLY A 47 -15.09 -15.35 3.34
CA GLY A 47 -14.86 -16.74 2.96
C GLY A 47 -13.54 -17.33 3.45
N ALA A 48 -12.77 -16.58 4.26
CA ALA A 48 -11.59 -17.10 4.91
C ALA A 48 -11.93 -18.23 5.90
N ASP A 49 -11.06 -19.24 5.93
CA ASP A 49 -11.15 -20.35 6.87
C ASP A 49 -10.20 -20.12 8.05
N HIS A 50 -10.67 -20.35 9.28
CA HIS A 50 -9.91 -20.11 10.50
C HIS A 50 -8.65 -21.00 10.63
N GLY A 51 -8.76 -22.26 10.18
CA GLY A 51 -7.64 -23.21 10.22
C GLY A 51 -6.52 -22.79 9.24
N HIS A 52 -6.90 -22.40 8.02
CA HIS A 52 -5.95 -21.87 7.05
C HIS A 52 -5.30 -20.57 7.51
N PHE A 53 -6.08 -19.65 8.11
CA PHE A 53 -5.54 -18.42 8.68
C PHE A 53 -4.50 -18.69 9.76
N ARG A 54 -4.84 -19.54 10.74
CA ARG A 54 -3.91 -19.96 11.82
C ARG A 54 -2.64 -20.60 11.26
N ALA A 55 -2.76 -21.45 10.24
CA ALA A 55 -1.62 -22.08 9.60
C ALA A 55 -0.71 -21.06 8.88
N MET A 56 -1.29 -20.09 8.18
CA MET A 56 -0.54 -19.01 7.52
C MET A 56 0.17 -18.12 8.55
N LEU A 57 -0.52 -17.74 9.64
CA LEU A 57 0.09 -16.95 10.72
C LEU A 57 1.28 -17.69 11.34
N ASN A 58 1.12 -18.97 11.68
CA ASN A 58 2.21 -19.77 12.24
C ASN A 58 3.41 -19.84 11.27
N SER A 59 3.15 -20.05 9.97
CA SER A 59 4.23 -20.06 8.97
C SER A 59 4.98 -18.72 8.89
N CYS A 60 4.30 -17.58 9.07
CA CYS A 60 4.94 -16.27 9.14
C CYS A 60 5.75 -16.11 10.43
N LEU A 61 5.19 -16.51 11.58
CA LEU A 61 5.84 -16.42 12.88
C LEU A 61 7.10 -17.29 12.95
N ASP A 62 7.05 -18.50 12.38
CA ASP A 62 8.21 -19.42 12.33
C ASP A 62 9.40 -18.80 11.57
N ARG A 63 9.14 -17.92 10.61
CA ARG A 63 10.18 -17.19 9.86
C ARG A 63 10.76 -16.01 10.64
N ARG A 64 10.14 -15.62 11.75
CA ARG A 64 10.54 -14.47 12.58
C ARG A 64 10.60 -13.15 11.80
N LEU A 65 9.81 -13.03 10.74
CA LEU A 65 9.65 -11.80 9.99
C LEU A 65 8.52 -10.98 10.62
N PRO A 66 8.68 -9.67 10.80
CA PRO A 66 7.57 -8.80 11.14
C PRO A 66 6.59 -8.73 9.96
N PHE A 67 5.29 -8.76 10.25
CA PHE A 67 4.23 -8.68 9.23
C PHE A 67 2.97 -8.03 9.76
N LEU A 68 2.12 -7.58 8.84
CA LEU A 68 0.79 -7.07 9.12
C LEU A 68 -0.26 -8.14 8.77
N ALA A 69 -1.23 -8.36 9.66
CA ALA A 69 -2.47 -9.05 9.34
C ALA A 69 -3.60 -8.02 9.24
N VAL A 70 -4.13 -7.85 8.02
CA VAL A 70 -5.18 -6.88 7.70
C VAL A 70 -6.51 -7.62 7.58
N ILE A 71 -7.41 -7.41 8.55
CA ILE A 71 -8.68 -8.13 8.65
C ILE A 71 -9.83 -7.23 8.23
N PHE A 72 -10.49 -7.58 7.12
CA PHE A 72 -11.66 -6.87 6.63
C PHE A 72 -12.92 -7.16 7.46
N PRO A 73 -13.90 -6.23 7.58
CA PRO A 73 -15.11 -6.43 8.39
C PRO A 73 -15.96 -7.64 7.96
N ALA A 74 -15.81 -8.07 6.70
CA ALA A 74 -16.50 -9.26 6.20
C ALA A 74 -15.97 -10.59 6.79
N ALA A 75 -14.77 -10.55 7.41
CA ALA A 75 -14.24 -11.64 8.20
C ALA A 75 -14.76 -11.56 9.64
N SER A 76 -15.05 -12.70 10.26
CA SER A 76 -15.59 -12.76 11.61
C SER A 76 -14.61 -12.24 12.65
N LYS A 77 -15.12 -11.84 13.83
CA LYS A 77 -14.28 -11.42 14.96
C LYS A 77 -13.34 -12.53 15.45
N ALA A 78 -13.66 -13.79 15.20
CA ALA A 78 -12.81 -14.91 15.57
C ALA A 78 -11.40 -14.86 14.94
N PHE A 79 -11.21 -14.13 13.84
CA PHE A 79 -9.87 -13.89 13.29
C PHE A 79 -9.02 -12.97 14.16
N ASP A 80 -9.65 -11.99 14.82
CA ASP A 80 -8.97 -11.13 15.80
C ASP A 80 -8.53 -11.93 17.03
N ASP A 81 -9.41 -12.83 17.51
CA ASP A 81 -9.10 -13.68 18.64
C ASP A 81 -7.92 -14.63 18.33
N ILE A 82 -7.89 -15.18 17.10
CA ILE A 82 -6.76 -16.02 16.65
C ILE A 82 -5.47 -15.21 16.56
N ALA A 83 -5.51 -13.98 16.05
CA ALA A 83 -4.34 -13.12 15.95
C ALA A 83 -3.78 -12.80 17.37
N ALA A 84 -4.66 -12.43 18.30
CA ALA A 84 -4.31 -12.16 19.69
C ALA A 84 -3.73 -13.41 20.38
N ASP A 85 -4.35 -14.59 20.24
CA ASP A 85 -3.90 -15.85 20.81
C ASP A 85 -2.49 -16.24 20.33
N LEU A 86 -2.13 -15.86 19.11
CA LEU A 86 -0.80 -16.11 18.52
C LEU A 86 0.21 -14.99 18.83
N GLY A 87 -0.15 -14.04 19.69
CA GLY A 87 0.75 -13.01 20.19
C GLY A 87 0.93 -11.80 19.26
N LEU A 88 0.05 -11.62 18.28
CA LEU A 88 0.04 -10.37 17.49
C LEU A 88 -0.54 -9.23 18.36
N ALA A 89 0.02 -8.04 18.19
CA ALA A 89 -0.51 -6.83 18.79
C ALA A 89 -1.52 -6.15 17.85
N TYR A 90 -2.65 -5.70 18.39
CA TYR A 90 -3.55 -4.85 17.64
C TYR A 90 -2.90 -3.48 17.42
N ALA A 91 -2.76 -3.09 16.16
CA ALA A 91 -2.06 -1.86 15.79
C ALA A 91 -3.03 -0.69 15.63
N ALA A 92 -4.04 -0.82 14.78
CA ALA A 92 -4.99 0.24 14.48
C ALA A 92 -6.19 -0.23 13.66
N ASP A 93 -7.20 0.64 13.59
CA ASP A 93 -8.24 0.61 12.56
C ASP A 93 -7.83 1.49 11.38
N PHE A 94 -7.79 0.92 10.16
CA PHE A 94 -7.51 1.68 8.95
C PHE A 94 -8.75 1.79 8.07
N PRO A 95 -9.21 3.03 7.79
CA PRO A 95 -10.25 3.26 6.79
C PRO A 95 -9.82 2.72 5.42
N PHE A 96 -10.63 1.83 4.84
CA PHE A 96 -10.48 1.43 3.45
C PHE A 96 -11.34 2.34 2.61
N MET A 97 -10.70 3.10 1.73
CA MET A 97 -11.34 4.16 0.95
C MET A 97 -11.36 3.81 -0.53
N VAL A 98 -12.42 4.21 -1.19
CA VAL A 98 -12.64 4.01 -2.64
C VAL A 98 -13.02 5.32 -3.29
N ARG A 99 -12.59 5.53 -4.51
CA ARG A 99 -13.03 6.60 -5.39
C ARG A 99 -13.43 6.00 -6.73
N ASP A 100 -14.66 6.23 -7.14
CA ASP A 100 -15.18 5.82 -8.44
C ASP A 100 -14.80 6.80 -9.56
N ASP A 101 -15.27 6.52 -10.78
CA ASP A 101 -14.96 7.26 -12.01
C ASP A 101 -15.55 8.69 -12.01
N VAL A 102 -14.87 9.58 -11.31
CA VAL A 102 -15.15 11.02 -11.34
C VAL A 102 -13.99 11.73 -12.03
N PRO A 103 -14.22 12.70 -12.94
CA PRO A 103 -13.16 13.49 -13.53
C PRO A 103 -12.22 14.08 -12.47
N LEU A 104 -10.94 14.05 -12.73
CA LEU A 104 -9.90 14.56 -11.83
C LEU A 104 -8.86 15.31 -12.66
N GLU A 105 -8.69 16.59 -12.34
CA GLU A 105 -7.59 17.38 -12.88
C GLU A 105 -6.43 17.44 -11.89
N PRO A 106 -5.18 17.43 -12.38
CA PRO A 106 -4.03 17.65 -11.53
C PRO A 106 -4.15 18.94 -10.72
N SER A 107 -4.00 18.84 -9.42
CA SER A 107 -4.18 19.95 -8.47
C SER A 107 -3.08 19.93 -7.41
N GLY A 108 -2.95 20.99 -6.62
CA GLY A 108 -1.90 21.12 -5.61
C GLY A 108 -0.80 22.08 -6.05
N ASN A 109 0.43 21.87 -5.58
CA ASN A 109 1.55 22.77 -5.85
C ASN A 109 2.01 22.64 -7.32
N PRO A 110 1.89 23.69 -8.17
CA PRO A 110 2.26 23.61 -9.58
C PRO A 110 3.77 23.54 -9.82
N ASP A 111 4.59 23.95 -8.85
CA ASP A 111 6.06 23.93 -8.96
C ASP A 111 6.65 22.54 -8.73
N VAL A 112 5.80 21.55 -8.44
CA VAL A 112 6.20 20.15 -8.27
C VAL A 112 6.09 19.44 -9.60
N GLU A 113 7.23 18.95 -10.09
CA GLU A 113 7.32 18.07 -11.25
C GLU A 113 6.95 16.64 -10.83
N ILE A 114 6.13 15.96 -11.66
CA ILE A 114 5.76 14.56 -11.44
C ILE A 114 6.28 13.73 -12.60
N VAL A 115 7.06 12.71 -12.27
CA VAL A 115 7.68 11.77 -13.22
C VAL A 115 7.14 10.36 -12.95
N CYS A 116 6.75 9.65 -14.01
CA CYS A 116 6.57 8.19 -13.92
C CYS A 116 7.95 7.55 -13.97
N ALA A 117 8.27 6.77 -12.95
CA ALA A 117 9.59 6.17 -12.79
C ALA A 117 9.91 5.19 -13.94
N SER A 118 11.13 5.24 -14.44
CA SER A 118 11.55 4.41 -15.57
C SER A 118 13.02 3.95 -15.50
N ILE A 119 13.78 4.44 -14.54
CA ILE A 119 15.22 4.17 -14.38
C ILE A 119 15.59 3.93 -12.92
N ASP A 120 16.78 3.39 -12.69
CA ASP A 120 17.31 3.11 -11.34
C ASP A 120 17.35 4.34 -10.45
N GLU A 121 17.65 5.53 -10.99
CA GLU A 121 17.66 6.80 -10.23
C GLU A 121 16.26 7.14 -9.66
N ASP A 122 15.18 6.77 -10.34
CA ASP A 122 13.82 6.97 -9.85
C ASP A 122 13.48 5.97 -8.73
N ALA A 123 14.02 4.75 -8.77
CA ALA A 123 13.89 3.79 -7.67
C ALA A 123 14.59 4.30 -6.41
N ASP A 124 15.82 4.80 -6.54
CA ASP A 124 16.56 5.45 -5.47
C ASP A 124 15.80 6.65 -4.90
N ALA A 125 15.27 7.51 -5.76
CA ALA A 125 14.48 8.67 -5.37
C ALA A 125 13.20 8.29 -4.61
N SER A 126 12.49 7.26 -5.07
CA SER A 126 11.31 6.71 -4.37
C SER A 126 11.70 6.16 -2.99
N ALA A 127 12.80 5.40 -2.92
CA ALA A 127 13.28 4.83 -1.67
C ALA A 127 13.71 5.91 -0.66
N ASP A 128 14.36 6.99 -1.09
CA ASP A 128 14.72 8.12 -0.23
C ASP A 128 13.47 8.77 0.39
N VAL A 129 12.43 8.99 -0.42
CA VAL A 129 11.17 9.54 0.07
C VAL A 129 10.50 8.61 1.08
N LEU A 130 10.41 7.31 0.79
CA LEU A 130 9.75 6.33 1.68
C LEU A 130 10.54 6.14 2.98
N THR A 131 11.89 6.18 2.91
CA THR A 131 12.74 6.20 4.11
C THR A 131 12.43 7.41 4.98
N SER A 132 12.34 8.60 4.40
CA SER A 132 12.01 9.83 5.12
C SER A 132 10.58 9.84 5.68
N ALA A 133 9.61 9.36 4.89
CA ALA A 133 8.19 9.43 5.25
C ALA A 133 7.76 8.38 6.29
N TYR A 134 8.38 7.19 6.26
CA TYR A 134 7.95 6.03 7.05
C TYR A 134 9.05 5.46 7.95
N SER A 135 10.23 6.06 8.00
CA SER A 135 11.39 5.55 8.74
C SER A 135 11.80 4.12 8.35
N MET A 136 11.53 3.72 7.10
CA MET A 136 11.91 2.42 6.57
C MET A 136 13.39 2.42 6.15
N PRO A 137 14.15 1.32 6.35
CA PRO A 137 15.50 1.21 5.82
C PRO A 137 15.50 1.28 4.28
N LYS A 138 16.30 2.17 3.70
CA LYS A 138 16.37 2.39 2.24
C LYS A 138 16.62 1.09 1.47
N ASP A 139 17.56 0.27 1.94
CA ASP A 139 17.89 -0.99 1.28
C ASP A 139 16.70 -1.97 1.25
N SER A 140 15.86 -1.99 2.31
CA SER A 140 14.66 -2.81 2.33
C SER A 140 13.62 -2.33 1.33
N VAL A 141 13.47 -1.00 1.19
CA VAL A 141 12.57 -0.41 0.18
C VAL A 141 13.05 -0.76 -1.23
N LEU A 142 14.35 -0.61 -1.53
CA LEU A 142 14.93 -0.92 -2.85
C LEU A 142 14.79 -2.40 -3.21
N ARG A 143 14.89 -3.31 -2.22
CA ARG A 143 14.67 -4.74 -2.48
C ARG A 143 13.19 -5.07 -2.70
N ALA A 144 12.29 -4.40 -2.00
CA ALA A 144 10.84 -4.60 -2.15
C ALA A 144 10.26 -3.93 -3.40
N LEU A 145 10.78 -2.76 -3.78
CA LEU A 145 10.35 -1.94 -4.91
C LEU A 145 11.54 -1.62 -5.86
N PRO A 146 12.18 -2.63 -6.46
CA PRO A 146 13.33 -2.40 -7.34
C PRO A 146 12.90 -1.81 -8.69
N ALA A 147 13.83 -1.15 -9.38
CA ALA A 147 13.60 -0.54 -10.69
C ALA A 147 13.03 -1.50 -11.75
N SER A 148 13.33 -2.79 -11.65
CA SER A 148 12.76 -3.82 -12.55
C SER A 148 11.24 -3.97 -12.44
N LEU A 149 10.57 -3.37 -11.44
CA LEU A 149 9.11 -3.25 -11.40
C LEU A 149 8.58 -2.24 -12.43
N PHE A 150 9.38 -1.27 -12.86
CA PHE A 150 8.95 -0.22 -13.79
C PHE A 150 8.67 -0.77 -15.19
N ASP A 151 9.23 -1.94 -15.54
CA ASP A 151 8.92 -2.67 -16.78
C ASP A 151 7.65 -3.53 -16.67
N SER A 152 7.04 -3.59 -15.48
CA SER A 152 5.82 -4.38 -15.24
C SER A 152 4.60 -3.63 -15.77
N THR A 153 3.75 -4.30 -16.52
CA THR A 153 2.46 -3.73 -16.99
C THR A 153 1.43 -3.53 -15.87
N GLY A 154 1.70 -4.05 -14.68
CA GLY A 154 0.80 -4.02 -13.53
C GLY A 154 1.12 -2.98 -12.47
N VAL A 155 2.26 -2.26 -12.61
CA VAL A 155 2.75 -1.33 -11.58
C VAL A 155 3.31 -0.07 -12.22
N ASP A 156 2.91 1.11 -11.72
CA ASP A 156 3.57 2.38 -11.97
C ASP A 156 4.04 2.98 -10.65
N VAL A 157 5.23 3.55 -10.64
CA VAL A 157 5.74 4.37 -9.54
C VAL A 157 5.86 5.81 -10.03
N TYR A 158 5.29 6.74 -9.27
CA TYR A 158 5.44 8.17 -9.57
C TYR A 158 6.29 8.84 -8.50
N VAL A 159 7.23 9.67 -8.95
CA VAL A 159 8.11 10.47 -8.10
C VAL A 159 7.79 11.95 -8.31
N ALA A 160 7.60 12.67 -7.20
CA ALA A 160 7.48 14.12 -7.18
C ALA A 160 8.85 14.73 -6.92
N ARG A 161 9.23 15.74 -7.71
CA ARG A 161 10.50 16.45 -7.59
C ARG A 161 10.28 17.95 -7.47
N THR A 162 11.10 18.61 -6.66
CA THR A 162 11.18 20.07 -6.58
C THR A 162 12.64 20.47 -6.71
N ASN A 163 12.98 21.29 -7.72
CA ASN A 163 14.36 21.65 -8.05
C ASN A 163 15.27 20.41 -8.22
N GLY A 164 14.75 19.37 -8.87
CA GLY A 164 15.45 18.10 -9.09
C GLY A 164 15.50 17.16 -7.87
N GLN A 165 15.16 17.62 -6.67
CA GLN A 165 15.17 16.78 -5.46
C GLN A 165 13.87 15.99 -5.29
N PRO A 166 13.93 14.69 -4.96
CA PRO A 166 12.74 13.89 -4.71
C PRO A 166 12.07 14.35 -3.40
N VAL A 167 10.76 14.59 -3.46
CA VAL A 167 9.96 15.10 -2.34
C VAL A 167 8.67 14.32 -2.10
N GLY A 168 8.33 13.40 -2.97
CA GLY A 168 7.14 12.55 -2.84
C GLY A 168 7.24 11.31 -3.71
N SER A 169 6.59 10.22 -3.31
CA SER A 169 6.47 8.99 -4.08
C SER A 169 5.11 8.34 -3.88
N VAL A 170 4.60 7.66 -4.90
CA VAL A 170 3.41 6.82 -4.83
C VAL A 170 3.53 5.66 -5.80
N THR A 171 3.08 4.47 -5.37
CA THR A 171 2.99 3.28 -6.20
C THR A 171 1.54 3.02 -6.57
N LEU A 172 1.26 2.83 -7.84
CA LEU A 172 -0.03 2.42 -8.39
C LEU A 172 0.07 0.97 -8.89
N THR A 173 -0.95 0.16 -8.59
CA THR A 173 -1.06 -1.21 -9.12
C THR A 173 -2.38 -1.39 -9.82
N TYR A 174 -2.39 -2.16 -10.91
CA TYR A 174 -3.53 -2.25 -11.81
C TYR A 174 -4.12 -3.65 -11.88
N HIS A 175 -5.46 -3.72 -11.90
CA HIS A 175 -6.19 -4.94 -12.21
C HIS A 175 -7.51 -4.61 -12.93
N GLY A 176 -7.58 -4.90 -14.23
CA GLY A 176 -8.71 -4.49 -15.06
C GLY A 176 -8.84 -2.98 -15.10
N ASP A 177 -10.00 -2.45 -14.71
CA ASP A 177 -10.28 -1.01 -14.63
C ASP A 177 -10.06 -0.41 -13.22
N THR A 178 -9.42 -1.16 -12.33
CA THR A 178 -9.23 -0.81 -10.92
C THR A 178 -7.76 -0.60 -10.60
N CYS A 179 -7.47 0.40 -9.76
CA CYS A 179 -6.13 0.78 -9.32
C CYS A 179 -6.04 0.82 -7.80
N GLY A 180 -5.04 0.14 -7.24
CA GLY A 180 -4.61 0.28 -5.85
C GLY A 180 -3.56 1.37 -5.70
N ILE A 181 -3.62 2.14 -4.62
CA ILE A 181 -2.68 3.20 -4.27
C ILE A 181 -1.91 2.78 -3.03
N TRP A 182 -0.57 2.74 -3.13
CA TRP A 182 0.31 2.19 -2.10
C TRP A 182 1.54 3.06 -1.91
N ALA A 183 2.21 2.89 -0.78
CA ALA A 183 3.50 3.54 -0.49
C ALA A 183 3.47 5.05 -0.82
N MET A 184 2.36 5.72 -0.51
CA MET A 184 2.18 7.14 -0.75
C MET A 184 2.86 7.95 0.33
N GLY A 185 4.02 8.51 0.03
CA GLY A 185 4.83 9.29 0.95
C GLY A 185 5.15 10.69 0.44
N THR A 186 5.36 11.62 1.38
CA THR A 186 5.96 12.94 1.14
C THR A 186 7.08 13.11 2.14
N ASP A 187 8.24 13.59 1.68
CA ASP A 187 9.39 13.89 2.54
C ASP A 187 8.95 14.62 3.80
N ALA A 188 9.40 14.13 4.96
CA ALA A 188 8.93 14.61 6.27
C ALA A 188 9.11 16.14 6.45
N SER A 189 10.19 16.70 5.87
CA SER A 189 10.48 18.13 5.93
C SER A 189 9.65 18.99 4.97
N ARG A 190 8.93 18.37 4.03
CA ARG A 190 8.17 19.01 2.95
C ARG A 190 6.67 18.75 3.00
N GLN A 191 6.18 18.18 4.07
CA GLN A 191 4.76 17.93 4.27
C GLN A 191 3.95 19.24 4.31
N ARG A 192 2.64 19.14 4.03
CA ARG A 192 1.68 20.27 4.02
C ARG A 192 1.95 21.37 2.97
N CYS A 193 2.85 21.12 2.00
CA CYS A 193 3.15 22.07 0.90
C CYS A 193 2.40 21.74 -0.41
N GLY A 194 1.34 20.95 -0.37
CA GLY A 194 0.54 20.57 -1.54
C GLY A 194 1.19 19.53 -2.47
N ILE A 195 2.35 18.97 -2.09
CA ILE A 195 3.10 17.96 -2.85
C ILE A 195 2.27 16.68 -3.04
N GLY A 196 1.77 16.10 -1.95
CA GLY A 196 0.98 14.87 -2.00
C GLY A 196 -0.29 15.02 -2.84
N LEU A 197 -0.93 16.19 -2.79
CA LEU A 197 -2.10 16.48 -3.63
C LEU A 197 -1.72 16.51 -5.12
N ARG A 198 -0.62 17.20 -5.46
CA ARG A 198 -0.11 17.28 -6.84
C ARG A 198 0.28 15.92 -7.38
N LEU A 199 1.06 15.16 -6.60
CA LEU A 199 1.53 13.82 -6.95
C LEU A 199 0.36 12.88 -7.24
N LEU A 200 -0.53 12.71 -6.28
CA LEU A 200 -1.60 11.71 -6.40
C LEU A 200 -2.64 12.12 -7.44
N SER A 201 -3.03 13.40 -7.53
CA SER A 201 -3.98 13.85 -8.56
C SER A 201 -3.41 13.67 -9.98
N THR A 202 -2.11 13.91 -10.18
CA THR A 202 -1.46 13.69 -11.49
C THR A 202 -1.39 12.22 -11.83
N ALA A 203 -0.93 11.37 -10.91
CA ALA A 203 -0.84 9.93 -11.12
C ALA A 203 -2.23 9.30 -11.42
N MET A 204 -3.25 9.69 -10.67
CA MET A 204 -4.62 9.24 -10.91
C MET A 204 -5.19 9.74 -12.24
N ALA A 205 -4.92 10.99 -12.64
CA ALA A 205 -5.37 11.53 -13.93
C ALA A 205 -4.75 10.73 -15.08
N GLN A 206 -3.45 10.39 -14.99
CA GLN A 206 -2.78 9.55 -15.98
C GLN A 206 -3.36 8.15 -16.03
N ALA A 207 -3.56 7.51 -14.87
CA ALA A 207 -4.18 6.18 -14.80
C ALA A 207 -5.59 6.17 -15.42
N ARG A 208 -6.39 7.22 -15.18
CA ARG A 208 -7.72 7.38 -15.81
C ARG A 208 -7.62 7.51 -17.33
N HIS A 209 -6.64 8.25 -17.84
CA HIS A 209 -6.39 8.32 -19.28
C HIS A 209 -6.13 6.96 -19.89
N ASN A 210 -5.44 6.07 -19.12
CA ASN A 210 -5.15 4.69 -19.49
C ASN A 210 -6.31 3.70 -19.22
N GLY A 211 -7.52 4.20 -18.88
CA GLY A 211 -8.74 3.41 -18.76
C GLY A 211 -9.13 2.99 -17.35
N ILE A 212 -8.39 3.41 -16.33
CA ILE A 212 -8.76 3.12 -14.93
C ILE A 212 -10.01 3.92 -14.54
N ARG A 213 -10.94 3.26 -13.86
CA ARG A 213 -12.24 3.84 -13.46
C ARG A 213 -12.45 3.86 -11.96
N ARG A 214 -11.70 3.06 -11.22
CA ARG A 214 -11.85 2.92 -9.78
C ARG A 214 -10.51 2.88 -9.08
N PHE A 215 -10.41 3.64 -7.98
CA PHE A 215 -9.22 3.69 -7.13
C PHE A 215 -9.57 3.26 -5.71
N PHE A 216 -8.63 2.64 -5.01
CA PHE A 216 -8.80 2.28 -3.60
C PHE A 216 -7.47 2.37 -2.86
N LEU A 217 -7.55 2.52 -1.55
CA LEU A 217 -6.41 2.57 -0.63
C LEU A 217 -6.82 2.25 0.82
N GLY A 218 -5.85 1.89 1.64
CA GLY A 218 -5.96 1.96 3.10
C GLY A 218 -5.41 3.31 3.58
N ALA A 219 -6.19 4.05 4.34
CA ALA A 219 -5.80 5.40 4.77
C ALA A 219 -5.16 5.38 6.15
N THR A 220 -3.92 5.90 6.25
CA THR A 220 -3.35 6.27 7.54
C THR A 220 -3.99 7.56 8.07
N PRO A 221 -3.96 7.84 9.39
CA PRO A 221 -4.48 9.09 9.94
C PRO A 221 -3.86 10.34 9.29
N ALA A 222 -2.58 10.28 8.92
CA ALA A 222 -1.87 11.39 8.28
C ALA A 222 -2.36 11.65 6.84
N GLY A 223 -2.69 10.58 6.09
CA GLY A 223 -3.14 10.67 4.70
C GLY A 223 -4.64 10.92 4.53
N TYR A 224 -5.45 10.59 5.52
CA TYR A 224 -6.91 10.55 5.41
C TYR A 224 -7.53 11.81 4.80
N ARG A 225 -7.16 13.01 5.30
CA ARG A 225 -7.68 14.29 4.79
C ARG A 225 -7.28 14.59 3.35
N LEU A 226 -6.12 14.08 2.89
CA LEU A 226 -5.71 14.19 1.49
C LEU A 226 -6.65 13.39 0.61
N TYR A 227 -6.97 12.18 1.01
CA TYR A 227 -7.82 11.29 0.25
C TYR A 227 -9.28 11.78 0.20
N GLU A 228 -9.84 12.27 1.32
CA GLU A 228 -11.15 12.94 1.32
C GLU A 228 -11.18 14.12 0.33
N LYS A 229 -10.14 14.97 0.33
CA LYS A 229 -10.03 16.10 -0.60
C LYS A 229 -9.98 15.66 -2.06
N LEU A 230 -9.44 14.48 -2.34
CA LEU A 230 -9.43 13.87 -3.67
C LEU A 230 -10.71 13.10 -4.02
N GLY A 231 -11.73 13.14 -3.15
CA GLY A 231 -13.03 12.53 -3.38
C GLY A 231 -13.09 11.03 -3.09
N PHE A 232 -12.16 10.52 -2.26
CA PHE A 232 -12.28 9.16 -1.73
C PHE A 232 -13.30 9.11 -0.59
N GLU A 233 -14.07 8.03 -0.56
CA GLU A 233 -15.06 7.74 0.48
C GLU A 233 -14.67 6.48 1.25
N THR A 234 -14.81 6.52 2.57
CA THR A 234 -14.60 5.32 3.41
C THR A 234 -15.74 4.34 3.20
N VAL A 235 -15.43 3.15 2.70
CA VAL A 235 -16.42 2.09 2.46
C VAL A 235 -16.43 1.02 3.55
N CYS A 236 -15.34 0.87 4.27
CA CYS A 236 -15.25 0.06 5.48
C CYS A 236 -13.98 0.42 6.27
N THR A 237 -13.84 -0.16 7.47
CA THR A 237 -12.64 -0.05 8.28
C THR A 237 -12.04 -1.44 8.46
N THR A 238 -10.76 -1.59 8.17
CA THR A 238 -10.01 -2.81 8.40
C THR A 238 -9.33 -2.77 9.76
N ARG A 239 -9.22 -3.93 10.41
CA ARG A 239 -8.48 -4.10 11.67
C ARG A 239 -7.08 -4.60 11.32
N VAL A 240 -6.06 -3.92 11.82
CA VAL A 240 -4.66 -4.24 11.54
C VAL A 240 -3.98 -4.76 12.80
N TRP A 241 -3.41 -5.94 12.67
CA TRP A 241 -2.62 -6.63 13.70
C TRP A 241 -1.18 -6.75 13.22
N VAL A 242 -0.22 -6.62 14.12
CA VAL A 242 1.21 -6.66 13.79
C VAL A 242 1.92 -7.73 14.61
N SER A 243 2.82 -8.46 13.98
CA SER A 243 3.76 -9.35 14.64
C SER A 243 5.11 -8.65 14.88
N GLY A 244 5.78 -8.98 16.00
CA GLY A 244 7.07 -8.38 16.38
C GLY A 244 6.94 -7.07 17.15
N GLU A 245 8.08 -6.47 17.53
CA GLU A 245 8.10 -5.19 18.23
C GLU A 245 7.61 -4.07 17.31
N THR A 246 6.58 -3.36 17.71
CA THR A 246 6.09 -2.18 17.00
C THR A 246 7.12 -1.06 17.10
N HIS A 247 7.79 -0.73 16.01
CA HIS A 247 8.36 0.61 15.88
C HIS A 247 7.16 1.56 15.65
N GLN A 248 6.73 2.19 16.74
CA GLN A 248 5.73 3.26 16.63
C GLN A 248 6.36 4.41 15.85
N ALA A 249 5.79 4.70 14.66
CA ALA A 249 6.04 5.93 13.92
C ALA A 249 5.15 7.07 14.43
#